data_2ddb60d1c2240b81cae916d8adfcec92
#
_entry.id   2ddb60d1c2240b81cae916d8adfcec92
#
_cell.length_a   1.000
_cell.length_b   1.000
_cell.length_c   1.000
_cell.angle_alpha   90.00
_cell.angle_beta   90.00
_cell.angle_gamma   90.00
#
_symmetry.space_group_name_H-M   'P 1'
#
loop_
_entity.id
_entity.type
_entity.pdbx_description
1 polymer ?
#
loop_
_entity_poly.entity_id
_entity_poly.type
_entity_poly.pdbx_seq_one_letter_code
_entity_poly.pdbx_strand_id
1 'polypeptide(L)'
;MIMRMFQYKILFRHWGKNKIYPCISTFSLVIGLTCSTLLIGFAMHERRTAHSTPGEDQLYVVQTKDNFYHNSELKTYDTPVGAAQKLHEKYPQVTGYCTFRQEFVVMHRGKHKLEIDNAYKVTPGFDTLFQPEMISGNLKQTLSHPLEIAITRSFALHTFGKENPAGEVLTLETYKDVFVKNGDGYGVSQQQVNQDY
;
A
#
# COMPACT_ATOMS: atom_id res chain seq x y z
N MET A 1 21.16 -0.22 -53.71
CA MET A 1 21.24 -1.35 -52.78
C MET A 1 22.70 -1.80 -52.51
N ILE A 2 23.60 -1.74 -53.44
CA ILE A 2 25.03 -2.17 -53.33
C ILE A 2 25.86 -1.26 -52.40
N MET A 3 25.58 0.05 -52.38
CA MET A 3 26.34 1.04 -51.57
C MET A 3 26.17 0.87 -50.03
N ARG A 4 25.03 0.36 -49.57
CA ARG A 4 24.81 0.06 -48.15
C ARG A 4 25.61 -1.15 -47.66
N MET A 5 25.78 -2.17 -48.44
CA MET A 5 26.59 -3.36 -48.08
C MET A 5 28.08 -3.04 -47.93
N PHE A 6 28.60 -2.07 -48.71
CA PHE A 6 30.01 -1.67 -48.62
C PHE A 6 30.35 -0.96 -47.32
N GLN A 7 29.42 -0.17 -46.77
CA GLN A 7 29.60 0.55 -45.53
C GLN A 7 29.65 -0.41 -44.31
N TYR A 8 28.85 -1.49 -44.29
CA TYR A 8 28.91 -2.46 -43.19
C TYR A 8 30.23 -3.25 -43.21
N LYS A 9 30.80 -3.53 -44.37
CA LYS A 9 32.06 -4.27 -44.51
C LYS A 9 33.28 -3.45 -44.00
N ILE A 10 33.23 -2.14 -44.17
CA ILE A 10 34.26 -1.21 -43.67
C ILE A 10 34.15 -1.08 -42.13
N LEU A 11 32.94 -0.97 -41.62
CA LEU A 11 32.68 -0.92 -40.19
C LEU A 11 33.18 -2.17 -39.46
N PHE A 12 32.84 -3.37 -39.97
CA PHE A 12 33.32 -4.64 -39.40
C PHE A 12 34.84 -4.80 -39.47
N ARG A 13 35.51 -4.27 -40.51
CA ARG A 13 36.98 -4.33 -40.65
C ARG A 13 37.70 -3.38 -39.67
N HIS A 14 37.06 -2.27 -39.33
CA HIS A 14 37.57 -1.35 -38.31
C HIS A 14 37.41 -1.90 -36.88
N TRP A 15 36.35 -2.65 -36.62
CA TRP A 15 36.12 -3.38 -35.36
C TRP A 15 37.18 -4.45 -35.08
N GLY A 16 37.76 -5.04 -36.11
CA GLY A 16 38.80 -6.06 -35.98
C GLY A 16 40.15 -5.54 -35.48
N LYS A 17 40.48 -4.26 -35.70
CA LYS A 17 41.74 -3.65 -35.29
C LYS A 17 41.77 -3.11 -33.86
N ASN A 18 40.65 -2.55 -33.39
CA ASN A 18 40.53 -2.01 -32.04
C ASN A 18 39.30 -2.58 -31.35
N LYS A 19 39.38 -3.78 -30.78
CA LYS A 19 38.23 -4.51 -30.21
C LYS A 19 37.66 -3.87 -28.90
N ILE A 20 38.47 -3.08 -28.21
CA ILE A 20 38.10 -2.50 -26.90
C ILE A 20 37.01 -1.44 -27.04
N TYR A 21 37.11 -0.53 -28.00
CA TYR A 21 36.16 0.56 -28.21
C TYR A 21 34.72 0.07 -28.53
N PRO A 22 34.52 -0.82 -29.51
CA PRO A 22 33.19 -1.33 -29.81
C PRO A 22 32.61 -2.20 -28.65
N CYS A 23 33.46 -2.92 -27.91
CA CYS A 23 33.01 -3.68 -26.75
C CYS A 23 32.48 -2.76 -25.66
N ILE A 24 33.18 -1.69 -25.32
CA ILE A 24 32.74 -0.70 -24.32
C ILE A 24 31.44 -0.02 -24.77
N SER A 25 31.40 0.41 -26.03
CA SER A 25 30.21 1.08 -26.58
C SER A 25 28.98 0.17 -26.61
N THR A 26 29.15 -1.10 -27.02
CA THR A 26 28.07 -2.09 -27.02
C THR A 26 27.60 -2.40 -25.60
N PHE A 27 28.55 -2.57 -24.66
CA PHE A 27 28.21 -2.83 -23.25
C PHE A 27 27.43 -1.67 -22.63
N SER A 28 27.88 -0.43 -22.86
CA SER A 28 27.16 0.77 -22.40
C SER A 28 25.74 0.87 -23.00
N LEU A 29 25.60 0.55 -24.27
CA LEU A 29 24.31 0.54 -24.94
C LEU A 29 23.38 -0.52 -24.37
N VAL A 30 23.88 -1.73 -24.13
CA VAL A 30 23.12 -2.83 -23.53
C VAL A 30 22.64 -2.45 -22.14
N ILE A 31 23.53 -1.90 -21.30
CA ILE A 31 23.14 -1.44 -19.95
C ILE A 31 22.07 -0.35 -20.05
N GLY A 32 22.27 0.67 -20.88
CA GLY A 32 21.30 1.75 -21.04
C GLY A 32 19.93 1.26 -21.50
N LEU A 33 19.90 0.34 -22.48
CA LEU A 33 18.66 -0.24 -22.98
C LEU A 33 17.96 -1.10 -21.92
N THR A 34 18.73 -1.89 -21.17
CA THR A 34 18.20 -2.74 -20.09
C THR A 34 17.59 -1.89 -18.98
N CYS A 35 18.31 -0.87 -18.51
CA CYS A 35 17.79 0.05 -17.52
C CYS A 35 16.52 0.76 -17.98
N SER A 36 16.51 1.26 -19.23
CA SER A 36 15.35 1.94 -19.79
C SER A 36 14.14 1.01 -19.89
N THR A 37 14.34 -0.24 -20.33
CA THR A 37 13.26 -1.22 -20.43
C THR A 37 12.67 -1.59 -19.08
N LEU A 38 13.54 -1.76 -18.06
CA LEU A 38 13.12 -2.02 -16.69
C LEU A 38 12.32 -0.86 -16.11
N LEU A 39 12.79 0.39 -16.31
CA LEU A 39 12.08 1.58 -15.85
C LEU A 39 10.70 1.74 -16.51
N ILE A 40 10.63 1.52 -17.82
CA ILE A 40 9.36 1.55 -18.55
C ILE A 40 8.43 0.45 -18.05
N GLY A 41 8.94 -0.77 -17.89
CA GLY A 41 8.17 -1.90 -17.35
C GLY A 41 7.63 -1.63 -15.95
N PHE A 42 8.47 -1.07 -15.07
CA PHE A 42 8.08 -0.65 -13.74
C PHE A 42 6.99 0.44 -13.78
N ALA A 43 7.19 1.49 -14.58
CA ALA A 43 6.21 2.57 -14.70
C ALA A 43 4.86 2.09 -15.26
N MET A 44 4.88 1.16 -16.22
CA MET A 44 3.66 0.54 -16.74
C MET A 44 2.97 -0.35 -15.72
N HIS A 45 3.73 -1.09 -14.91
CA HIS A 45 3.20 -1.91 -13.82
C HIS A 45 2.54 -1.04 -12.76
N GLU A 46 3.23 0.02 -12.32
CA GLU A 46 2.73 0.99 -11.34
C GLU A 46 1.41 1.63 -11.80
N ARG A 47 1.37 2.11 -13.05
CA ARG A 47 0.14 2.65 -13.63
C ARG A 47 -1.00 1.65 -13.66
N ARG A 48 -0.73 0.39 -14.03
CA ARG A 48 -1.76 -0.64 -14.07
C ARG A 48 -2.31 -0.98 -12.69
N THR A 49 -1.44 -0.97 -11.67
CA THR A 49 -1.84 -1.21 -10.28
C THR A 49 -2.63 -0.03 -9.72
N ALA A 50 -2.21 1.19 -10.03
CA ALA A 50 -2.92 2.40 -9.61
C ALA A 50 -4.35 2.45 -10.18
N HIS A 51 -4.55 2.07 -11.46
CA HIS A 51 -5.86 2.09 -12.14
C HIS A 51 -6.68 0.80 -11.95
N SER A 52 -6.45 0.05 -10.89
CA SER A 52 -7.18 -1.21 -10.66
C SER A 52 -8.48 -1.03 -9.86
N THR A 53 -8.67 0.14 -9.25
CA THR A 53 -9.85 0.41 -8.43
C THR A 53 -11.00 0.98 -9.28
N PRO A 54 -12.18 0.37 -9.28
CA PRO A 54 -13.32 0.92 -9.99
C PRO A 54 -13.68 2.32 -9.48
N GLY A 55 -13.85 3.28 -10.39
CA GLY A 55 -14.23 4.66 -10.03
C GLY A 55 -13.11 5.50 -9.41
N GLU A 56 -11.84 5.13 -9.62
CA GLU A 56 -10.69 5.85 -9.07
C GLU A 56 -10.67 7.33 -9.42
N ASP A 57 -11.17 7.72 -10.60
CA ASP A 57 -11.29 9.14 -11.02
C ASP A 57 -12.16 9.98 -10.08
N GLN A 58 -12.98 9.34 -9.25
CA GLN A 58 -13.87 9.97 -8.27
C GLN A 58 -13.37 9.78 -6.83
N LEU A 59 -12.24 9.12 -6.64
CA LEU A 59 -11.65 8.92 -5.32
C LEU A 59 -10.69 10.06 -4.98
N TYR A 60 -10.89 10.66 -3.84
CA TYR A 60 -10.07 11.76 -3.34
C TYR A 60 -9.53 11.43 -1.95
N VAL A 61 -8.24 11.69 -1.76
CA VAL A 61 -7.61 11.57 -0.45
C VAL A 61 -7.64 12.93 0.24
N VAL A 62 -8.19 12.96 1.45
CA VAL A 62 -8.24 14.17 2.26
C VAL A 62 -6.87 14.39 2.90
N GLN A 63 -6.30 15.56 2.65
CA GLN A 63 -5.07 16.01 3.29
C GLN A 63 -5.38 17.16 4.24
N THR A 64 -4.76 17.13 5.41
CA THR A 64 -4.83 18.23 6.37
C THR A 64 -3.59 19.09 6.25
N LYS A 65 -3.76 20.41 6.24
CA LYS A 65 -2.67 21.35 6.33
C LYS A 65 -2.34 21.54 7.81
N ASP A 66 -1.15 21.14 8.21
CA ASP A 66 -0.74 21.28 9.61
C ASP A 66 -0.26 22.71 9.88
N ASN A 67 -1.03 23.40 10.72
CA ASN A 67 -0.66 24.74 11.19
C ASN A 67 0.08 24.70 12.55
N PHE A 68 0.25 23.52 13.15
CA PHE A 68 0.77 23.38 14.51
C PHE A 68 2.27 23.64 14.60
N TYR A 69 3.03 23.32 13.54
CA TYR A 69 4.49 23.47 13.51
C TYR A 69 4.97 24.77 12.82
N HIS A 70 4.17 25.81 12.72
CA HIS A 70 4.54 27.08 12.07
C HIS A 70 5.01 26.95 10.61
N ASN A 71 4.98 25.76 10.04
CA ASN A 71 5.38 25.49 8.67
C ASN A 71 4.13 25.19 7.84
N SER A 72 3.49 26.24 7.35
CA SER A 72 2.19 26.21 6.68
C SER A 72 2.16 25.41 5.35
N GLU A 73 3.27 24.78 4.97
CA GLU A 73 3.39 24.02 3.73
C GLU A 73 3.37 22.51 3.92
N LEU A 74 3.50 22.01 5.16
CA LEU A 74 3.43 20.59 5.44
C LEU A 74 1.99 20.09 5.32
N LYS A 75 1.75 19.32 4.28
CA LYS A 75 0.50 18.57 4.10
C LYS A 75 0.69 17.18 4.69
N THR A 76 -0.23 16.79 5.56
CA THR A 76 -0.26 15.47 6.14
C THR A 76 -1.53 14.72 5.72
N TYR A 77 -1.43 13.41 5.64
CA TYR A 77 -2.59 12.54 5.43
C TYR A 77 -3.32 12.22 6.73
N ASP A 78 -2.74 12.61 7.87
CA ASP A 78 -3.41 12.47 9.15
C ASP A 78 -4.53 13.49 9.24
N THR A 79 -5.75 12.98 9.33
CA THR A 79 -6.96 13.80 9.43
C THR A 79 -7.61 13.62 10.79
N PRO A 80 -8.23 14.66 11.36
CA PRO A 80 -8.96 14.54 12.61
C PRO A 80 -10.05 13.46 12.51
N VAL A 81 -10.25 12.75 13.61
CA VAL A 81 -11.31 11.73 13.72
C VAL A 81 -12.66 12.36 13.40
N GLY A 82 -13.40 11.72 12.50
CA GLY A 82 -14.72 12.20 12.05
C GLY A 82 -14.69 13.28 10.97
N ALA A 83 -13.52 13.69 10.47
CA ALA A 83 -13.44 14.68 9.38
C ALA A 83 -14.15 14.19 8.11
N ALA A 84 -13.92 12.94 7.72
CA ALA A 84 -14.57 12.34 6.55
C ALA A 84 -16.09 12.26 6.68
N GLN A 85 -16.57 11.89 7.87
CA GLN A 85 -18.01 11.87 8.17
C GLN A 85 -18.63 13.26 8.04
N LYS A 86 -17.99 14.28 8.64
CA LYS A 86 -18.48 15.67 8.56
C LYS A 86 -18.46 16.22 7.13
N LEU A 87 -17.50 15.83 6.32
CA LEU A 87 -17.45 16.19 4.91
C LEU A 87 -18.62 15.58 4.15
N HIS A 88 -18.91 14.30 4.40
CA HIS A 88 -20.05 13.61 3.80
C HIS A 88 -21.39 14.24 4.20
N GLU A 89 -21.56 14.57 5.48
CA GLU A 89 -22.78 15.22 5.99
C GLU A 89 -22.99 16.64 5.42
N LYS A 90 -21.88 17.38 5.23
CA LYS A 90 -21.94 18.79 4.81
C LYS A 90 -22.02 18.98 3.29
N TYR A 91 -21.44 18.07 2.51
CA TYR A 91 -21.30 18.21 1.07
C TYR A 91 -21.99 17.06 0.33
N PRO A 92 -23.16 17.31 -0.32
CA PRO A 92 -23.89 16.27 -1.05
C PRO A 92 -23.14 15.61 -2.21
N GLN A 93 -22.06 16.26 -2.68
CA GLN A 93 -21.18 15.72 -3.72
C GLN A 93 -20.31 14.56 -3.21
N VAL A 94 -20.10 14.47 -1.90
CA VAL A 94 -19.38 13.36 -1.26
C VAL A 94 -20.35 12.21 -1.06
N THR A 95 -20.39 11.28 -1.98
CA THR A 95 -21.34 10.15 -1.99
C THR A 95 -20.97 9.04 -1.02
N GLY A 96 -19.68 8.94 -0.66
CA GLY A 96 -19.19 7.94 0.28
C GLY A 96 -17.84 8.34 0.87
N TYR A 97 -17.47 7.73 1.96
CA TYR A 97 -16.17 7.92 2.59
C TYR A 97 -15.69 6.64 3.25
N CYS A 98 -14.38 6.54 3.39
CA CYS A 98 -13.71 5.51 4.17
C CYS A 98 -12.53 6.12 4.90
N THR A 99 -12.25 5.66 6.10
CA THR A 99 -11.08 6.06 6.87
C THR A 99 -10.18 4.83 7.09
N PHE A 100 -8.88 5.05 6.98
CA PHE A 100 -7.87 4.06 7.27
C PHE A 100 -7.06 4.51 8.47
N ARG A 101 -6.85 3.60 9.40
CA ARG A 101 -5.89 3.81 10.47
C ARG A 101 -5.00 2.58 10.56
N GLN A 102 -3.70 2.79 10.42
CA GLN A 102 -2.73 1.74 10.65
C GLN A 102 -2.71 1.40 12.15
N GLU A 103 -2.79 0.12 12.44
CA GLU A 103 -2.75 -0.42 13.80
C GLU A 103 -1.52 -1.31 13.93
N PHE A 104 -0.83 -1.18 15.03
CA PHE A 104 0.22 -2.10 15.42
C PHE A 104 -0.43 -3.28 16.14
N VAL A 105 -0.31 -4.46 15.56
CA VAL A 105 -1.00 -5.64 16.06
C VAL A 105 0.00 -6.75 16.31
N VAL A 106 -0.07 -7.38 17.46
CA VAL A 106 0.67 -8.59 17.76
C VAL A 106 -0.29 -9.77 17.77
N MET A 107 -0.04 -10.73 16.89
CA MET A 107 -0.83 -11.96 16.80
C MET A 107 -0.21 -13.05 17.66
N HIS A 108 -1.04 -13.70 18.45
CA HIS A 108 -0.68 -14.88 19.21
C HIS A 108 -1.18 -16.17 18.53
N ARG A 109 -0.26 -17.08 18.25
CA ARG A 109 -0.57 -18.41 17.78
C ARG A 109 0.13 -19.45 18.68
N GLY A 110 -0.57 -19.91 19.69
CA GLY A 110 0.01 -20.77 20.73
C GLY A 110 1.10 -20.02 21.50
N LYS A 111 2.36 -20.49 21.40
CA LYS A 111 3.51 -19.86 22.06
C LYS A 111 4.25 -18.85 21.17
N HIS A 112 3.88 -18.73 19.91
CA HIS A 112 4.52 -17.83 18.96
C HIS A 112 3.81 -16.49 18.91
N LYS A 113 4.61 -15.42 18.98
CA LYS A 113 4.17 -14.04 18.75
C LYS A 113 4.62 -13.64 17.35
N LEU A 114 3.72 -13.03 16.59
CA LEU A 114 4.02 -12.47 15.28
C LEU A 114 3.57 -11.00 15.27
N GLU A 115 4.51 -10.11 15.03
CA GLU A 115 4.21 -8.68 14.85
C GLU A 115 3.69 -8.44 13.44
N ILE A 116 2.60 -7.70 13.33
CA ILE A 116 1.92 -7.38 12.08
C ILE A 116 1.96 -5.87 11.89
N ASP A 117 2.82 -5.41 10.98
CA ASP A 117 3.02 -3.98 10.71
C ASP A 117 1.98 -3.42 9.73
N ASN A 118 1.31 -4.28 8.97
CA ASN A 118 0.39 -3.91 7.90
C ASN A 118 -1.07 -4.25 8.24
N ALA A 119 -1.46 -4.00 9.49
CA ALA A 119 -2.85 -4.07 9.91
C ALA A 119 -3.51 -2.69 9.79
N TYR A 120 -4.74 -2.66 9.29
CA TYR A 120 -5.49 -1.42 9.12
C TYR A 120 -6.88 -1.57 9.70
N LYS A 121 -7.26 -0.61 10.53
CA LYS A 121 -8.65 -0.43 10.92
C LYS A 121 -9.31 0.45 9.88
N VAL A 122 -10.38 -0.06 9.28
CA VAL A 122 -11.14 0.64 8.24
C VAL A 122 -12.59 0.85 8.69
N THR A 123 -13.21 1.92 8.22
CA THR A 123 -14.64 2.14 8.46
C THR A 123 -15.49 1.44 7.40
N PRO A 124 -16.76 1.14 7.69
CA PRO A 124 -17.72 0.72 6.67
C PRO A 124 -17.72 1.68 5.49
N GLY A 125 -17.85 1.16 4.27
CA GLY A 125 -17.68 1.92 3.01
C GLY A 125 -16.42 1.54 2.25
N PHE A 126 -15.45 0.88 2.90
CA PHE A 126 -14.26 0.35 2.25
C PHE A 126 -14.62 -0.66 1.14
N ASP A 127 -15.55 -1.56 1.43
CA ASP A 127 -16.08 -2.55 0.49
C ASP A 127 -16.70 -1.91 -0.76
N THR A 128 -17.41 -0.81 -0.57
CA THR A 128 -18.11 -0.11 -1.65
C THR A 128 -17.16 0.74 -2.50
N LEU A 129 -16.19 1.39 -1.86
CA LEU A 129 -15.26 2.30 -2.54
C LEU A 129 -14.15 1.54 -3.28
N PHE A 130 -13.60 0.48 -2.67
CA PHE A 130 -12.45 -0.24 -3.22
C PHE A 130 -12.80 -1.56 -3.90
N GLN A 131 -13.96 -2.14 -3.61
CA GLN A 131 -14.48 -3.38 -4.19
C GLN A 131 -13.44 -4.50 -4.33
N PRO A 132 -12.70 -4.85 -3.25
CA PRO A 132 -11.65 -5.85 -3.35
C PRO A 132 -12.25 -7.21 -3.70
N GLU A 133 -11.50 -7.97 -4.51
CA GLU A 133 -11.88 -9.34 -4.86
C GLU A 133 -11.79 -10.25 -3.64
N MET A 134 -12.92 -10.86 -3.28
CA MET A 134 -13.01 -11.77 -2.14
C MET A 134 -12.90 -13.22 -2.58
N ILE A 135 -11.97 -13.96 -1.98
CA ILE A 135 -11.84 -15.42 -2.20
C ILE A 135 -12.92 -16.17 -1.43
N SER A 136 -13.24 -15.71 -0.23
CA SER A 136 -14.25 -16.33 0.65
C SER A 136 -14.82 -15.29 1.60
N GLY A 137 -16.06 -15.48 2.02
CA GLY A 137 -16.75 -14.60 2.96
C GLY A 137 -17.41 -13.40 2.31
N ASN A 138 -17.89 -12.48 3.16
CA ASN A 138 -18.53 -11.23 2.75
C ASN A 138 -17.91 -10.06 3.52
N LEU A 139 -17.13 -9.24 2.81
CA LEU A 139 -16.39 -8.14 3.40
C LEU A 139 -17.29 -7.13 4.12
N LYS A 140 -18.45 -6.80 3.54
CA LYS A 140 -19.40 -5.88 4.15
C LYS A 140 -19.91 -6.39 5.50
N GLN A 141 -20.17 -7.68 5.59
CA GLN A 141 -20.60 -8.32 6.83
C GLN A 141 -19.45 -8.28 7.85
N THR A 142 -18.26 -8.73 7.46
CA THR A 142 -17.05 -8.72 8.30
C THR A 142 -16.74 -7.33 8.86
N LEU A 143 -16.81 -6.28 8.04
CA LEU A 143 -16.56 -4.91 8.49
C LEU A 143 -17.67 -4.35 9.42
N SER A 144 -18.82 -4.99 9.47
CA SER A 144 -19.92 -4.63 10.36
C SER A 144 -19.85 -5.31 11.72
N HIS A 145 -19.02 -6.35 11.87
CA HIS A 145 -18.86 -7.10 13.11
C HIS A 145 -17.52 -6.77 13.78
N PRO A 146 -17.52 -6.35 15.05
CA PRO A 146 -16.30 -5.88 15.71
C PRO A 146 -15.26 -6.97 16.00
N LEU A 147 -15.66 -8.25 15.95
CA LEU A 147 -14.80 -9.41 16.21
C LEU A 147 -14.50 -10.23 14.94
N GLU A 148 -14.64 -9.63 13.78
CA GLU A 148 -14.28 -10.24 12.51
C GLU A 148 -13.18 -9.45 11.82
N ILE A 149 -12.26 -10.17 11.17
CA ILE A 149 -11.17 -9.57 10.42
C ILE A 149 -11.12 -10.13 9.00
N ALA A 150 -10.75 -9.29 8.05
CA ALA A 150 -10.41 -9.70 6.70
C ALA A 150 -8.90 -9.81 6.56
N ILE A 151 -8.43 -10.88 5.97
CA ILE A 151 -7.00 -11.13 5.77
C ILE A 151 -6.70 -11.35 4.29
N THR A 152 -5.47 -11.03 3.88
CA THR A 152 -5.01 -11.30 2.51
C THR A 152 -4.71 -12.77 2.30
N ARG A 153 -4.81 -13.24 1.04
CA ARG A 153 -4.43 -14.61 0.65
C ARG A 153 -2.99 -14.94 1.06
N SER A 154 -2.07 -14.01 0.87
CA SER A 154 -0.66 -14.20 1.23
C SER A 154 -0.50 -14.42 2.73
N PHE A 155 -1.21 -13.63 3.54
CA PHE A 155 -1.23 -13.79 5.00
C PHE A 155 -1.83 -15.12 5.42
N ALA A 156 -2.95 -15.52 4.80
CA ALA A 156 -3.61 -16.81 5.06
C ALA A 156 -2.67 -17.98 4.80
N LEU A 157 -2.00 -18.01 3.66
CA LEU A 157 -1.04 -19.05 3.31
C LEU A 157 0.16 -19.09 4.26
N HIS A 158 0.72 -17.92 4.57
CA HIS A 158 1.89 -17.84 5.45
C HIS A 158 1.57 -18.26 6.88
N THR A 159 0.41 -17.81 7.39
CA THR A 159 0.04 -18.00 8.80
C THR A 159 -0.64 -19.33 9.05
N PHE A 160 -1.56 -19.74 8.19
CA PHE A 160 -2.38 -20.92 8.38
C PHE A 160 -1.98 -22.11 7.49
N GLY A 161 -1.16 -21.87 6.45
CA GLY A 161 -0.80 -22.88 5.46
C GLY A 161 -1.93 -23.26 4.52
N LYS A 162 -3.04 -22.51 4.51
CA LYS A 162 -4.22 -22.74 3.67
C LYS A 162 -4.77 -21.43 3.14
N GLU A 163 -5.40 -21.46 1.95
CA GLU A 163 -5.92 -20.27 1.30
C GLU A 163 -7.20 -19.72 1.96
N ASN A 164 -7.99 -20.62 2.54
CA ASN A 164 -9.25 -20.27 3.20
C ASN A 164 -9.24 -20.72 4.66
N PRO A 165 -8.80 -19.86 5.59
CA PRO A 165 -8.86 -20.12 7.03
C PRO A 165 -10.15 -19.62 7.69
N ALA A 166 -11.20 -19.32 6.94
CA ALA A 166 -12.46 -18.83 7.50
C ALA A 166 -12.97 -19.77 8.63
N GLY A 167 -13.33 -19.17 9.76
CA GLY A 167 -13.73 -19.88 10.98
C GLY A 167 -12.60 -20.21 11.96
N GLU A 168 -11.35 -19.86 11.63
CA GLU A 168 -10.25 -19.91 12.61
C GLU A 168 -10.31 -18.69 13.54
N VAL A 169 -9.95 -18.89 14.79
CA VAL A 169 -9.90 -17.82 15.81
C VAL A 169 -8.46 -17.35 15.97
N LEU A 170 -8.27 -16.05 15.97
CA LEU A 170 -7.01 -15.40 16.22
C LEU A 170 -7.09 -14.52 17.46
N THR A 171 -6.12 -14.65 18.35
CA THR A 171 -5.95 -13.71 19.45
C THR A 171 -5.01 -12.59 19.01
N LEU A 172 -5.54 -11.38 18.97
CA LEU A 172 -4.79 -10.18 18.61
C LEU A 172 -4.60 -9.29 19.85
N GLU A 173 -3.36 -8.89 20.02
CA GLU A 173 -2.96 -7.90 21.00
C GLU A 173 -2.88 -6.55 20.28
N THR A 174 -3.70 -5.59 20.68
CA THR A 174 -3.66 -4.23 20.15
C THR A 174 -3.34 -3.24 21.25
N TYR A 175 -2.68 -2.15 20.89
CA TYR A 175 -2.37 -1.07 21.83
C TYR A 175 -3.41 0.03 21.69
N LYS A 176 -4.02 0.40 22.80
CA LYS A 176 -4.95 1.53 22.84
C LYS A 176 -4.26 2.72 23.48
N ASP A 177 -4.25 3.83 22.75
CA ASP A 177 -3.77 5.10 23.30
C ASP A 177 -4.77 5.59 24.36
N VAL A 178 -4.30 5.70 25.58
CA VAL A 178 -5.06 6.25 26.69
C VAL A 178 -4.47 7.60 27.06
N PHE A 179 -5.27 8.64 27.00
CA PHE A 179 -4.86 9.96 27.44
C PHE A 179 -4.85 9.98 28.98
N VAL A 180 -3.66 10.09 29.56
CA VAL A 180 -3.47 10.16 31.00
C VAL A 180 -3.14 11.59 31.35
N LYS A 181 -3.89 12.15 32.33
CA LYS A 181 -3.59 13.48 32.88
C LYS A 181 -2.40 13.37 33.82
N ASN A 182 -1.29 14.00 33.46
CA ASN A 182 -0.08 14.09 34.29
C ASN A 182 0.11 15.54 34.73
N GLY A 183 -0.31 15.85 35.96
CA GLY A 183 -0.26 17.23 36.47
C GLY A 183 -1.10 18.19 35.64
N ASP A 184 -0.47 19.25 35.12
CA ASP A 184 -1.13 20.26 34.27
C ASP A 184 -1.14 19.90 32.77
N GLY A 185 -0.58 18.74 32.35
CA GLY A 185 -0.50 18.27 30.98
C GLY A 185 -1.24 16.94 30.74
N TYR A 186 -1.43 16.62 29.48
CA TYR A 186 -1.92 15.32 29.05
C TYR A 186 -0.79 14.55 28.38
N GLY A 187 -0.56 13.32 28.83
CA GLY A 187 0.34 12.37 28.18
C GLY A 187 -0.46 11.26 27.51
N VAL A 188 0.13 10.63 26.49
CA VAL A 188 -0.41 9.43 25.88
C VAL A 188 0.27 8.23 26.52
N SER A 189 -0.51 7.32 27.08
CA SER A 189 -0.06 6.02 27.55
C SER A 189 -0.70 4.94 26.68
N GLN A 190 0.09 3.96 26.27
CA GLN A 190 -0.42 2.83 25.52
C GLN A 190 -0.87 1.73 26.48
N GLN A 191 -2.12 1.34 26.39
CA GLN A 191 -2.68 0.22 27.13
C GLN A 191 -2.87 -0.97 26.19
N GLN A 192 -2.31 -2.10 26.62
CA GLN A 192 -2.47 -3.37 25.91
C GLN A 192 -3.90 -3.89 26.08
N VAL A 193 -4.52 -4.28 24.98
CA VAL A 193 -5.86 -4.87 24.95
C VAL A 193 -5.80 -6.17 24.16
N ASN A 194 -6.17 -7.27 24.79
CA ASN A 194 -6.29 -8.57 24.13
C ASN A 194 -7.72 -8.74 23.62
N GLN A 195 -7.88 -9.08 22.36
CA GLN A 195 -9.16 -9.38 21.75
C GLN A 195 -9.05 -10.67 20.94
N ASP A 196 -10.06 -11.53 21.09
CA ASP A 196 -10.21 -12.75 20.29
C ASP A 196 -11.13 -12.46 19.08
N TYR A 197 -10.62 -12.77 17.88
CA TYR A 197 -11.26 -12.50 16.59
C TYR A 197 -11.50 -13.79 15.82
#